data_4f7f1e8216a0c2bfb2bc17cbf8b98db6
#
_entry.id   4f7f1e8216a0c2bfb2bc17cbf8b98db6
#
_cell.length_a   1.000
_cell.length_b   1.000
_cell.length_c   1.000
_cell.angle_alpha   90.00
_cell.angle_beta   90.00
_cell.angle_gamma   90.00
#
_symmetry.space_group_name_H-M   'P 1'
#
loop_
_entity.id
_entity.type
_entity.pdbx_description
1 polymer ?
#
loop_
_entity_poly.entity_id
_entity_poly.type
_entity_poly.pdbx_seq_one_letter_code
_entity_poly.pdbx_strand_id
1 'polypeptide(L)'
;MIDSYVQDMGKEGGLFQAYLDVQARFDLYSVSNAILIAAQCPEATKLADFDSWKASGVYVRHGADAITILEPGKEYQRDDGSVGVSYNVRKVFDISQTRAAQRPAPATVRDERLLLKALMNNAPCRFAISNELPESVNVAYHPQEHTVYVRQGLDASTIFRGLAQELARAHMDRDGIACDSPDFTAYSVSYMLCKRNGVSVEGFSFERLPESYAGMDARALRAEAGVMRDVAGSISADMNRLFAAQEKAQKNRDNAAR
;
A
#
# COMPACT_ATOMS: atom_id res chain seq x y z
N MET A 1 2.45 9.38 21.14
CA MET A 1 1.64 9.58 19.92
C MET A 1 1.60 8.33 19.03
N ILE A 2 2.73 7.84 18.47
CA ILE A 2 2.71 6.65 17.57
C ILE A 2 2.13 5.43 18.27
N ASP A 3 2.65 5.04 19.43
CA ASP A 3 2.20 3.83 20.11
C ASP A 3 0.75 3.90 20.58
N SER A 4 0.28 5.09 21.00
CA SER A 4 -1.13 5.31 21.32
C SER A 4 -1.99 5.11 20.08
N TYR A 5 -1.69 5.77 18.96
CA TYR A 5 -2.44 5.62 17.72
C TYR A 5 -2.46 4.16 17.22
N VAL A 6 -1.32 3.46 17.32
CA VAL A 6 -1.24 2.04 16.93
C VAL A 6 -2.15 1.17 17.78
N GLN A 7 -2.19 1.40 19.09
CA GLN A 7 -3.08 0.64 19.99
C GLN A 7 -4.56 0.92 19.69
N ASP A 8 -4.91 2.17 19.43
CA ASP A 8 -6.27 2.56 19.05
C ASP A 8 -6.64 2.00 17.66
N MET A 9 -5.71 2.04 16.71
CA MET A 9 -5.85 1.44 15.38
C MET A 9 -6.14 -0.07 15.44
N GLY A 10 -5.58 -0.80 16.41
CA GLY A 10 -5.87 -2.24 16.62
C GLY A 10 -7.27 -2.53 17.15
N LYS A 11 -8.03 -1.50 17.55
CA LYS A 11 -9.39 -1.62 18.11
C LYS A 11 -10.45 -0.95 17.25
N GLU A 12 -10.07 0.05 16.46
CA GLU A 12 -10.97 0.90 15.70
C GLU A 12 -10.70 0.77 14.19
N GLY A 13 -11.62 0.09 13.51
CA GLY A 13 -11.50 -0.18 12.07
C GLY A 13 -11.36 1.08 11.21
N GLY A 14 -11.98 2.19 11.61
CA GLY A 14 -11.84 3.47 10.94
C GLY A 14 -10.41 4.03 10.97
N LEU A 15 -9.71 3.89 12.11
CA LEU A 15 -8.31 4.29 12.24
C LEU A 15 -7.39 3.34 11.45
N PHE A 16 -7.71 2.04 11.44
CA PHE A 16 -6.99 1.06 10.64
C PHE A 16 -7.10 1.37 9.15
N GLN A 17 -8.32 1.65 8.68
CA GLN A 17 -8.56 2.02 7.28
C GLN A 17 -7.85 3.33 6.91
N ALA A 18 -7.85 4.35 7.78
CA ALA A 18 -7.13 5.60 7.56
C ALA A 18 -5.61 5.37 7.41
N TYR A 19 -5.03 4.47 8.20
CA TYR A 19 -3.65 4.02 8.02
C TYR A 19 -3.44 3.37 6.64
N LEU A 20 -4.30 2.43 6.24
CA LEU A 20 -4.19 1.76 4.93
C LEU A 20 -4.31 2.75 3.77
N ASP A 21 -5.19 3.74 3.88
CA ASP A 21 -5.36 4.80 2.89
C ASP A 21 -4.09 5.63 2.70
N VAL A 22 -3.44 5.99 3.80
CA VAL A 22 -2.16 6.70 3.77
C VAL A 22 -1.06 5.81 3.23
N GLN A 23 -0.95 4.55 3.70
CA GLN A 23 0.08 3.63 3.25
C GLN A 23 -0.06 3.28 1.75
N ALA A 24 -1.29 3.23 1.23
CA ALA A 24 -1.54 3.05 -0.19
C ALA A 24 -1.02 4.22 -1.04
N ARG A 25 -1.14 5.46 -0.56
CA ARG A 25 -0.64 6.67 -1.25
C ARG A 25 0.87 6.88 -1.09
N PHE A 26 1.40 6.50 0.07
CA PHE A 26 2.79 6.72 0.45
C PHE A 26 3.54 5.40 0.66
N ASP A 27 3.67 4.61 -0.42
CA ASP A 27 4.22 3.25 -0.40
C ASP A 27 5.69 3.16 0.03
N LEU A 28 6.45 4.23 -0.18
CA LEU A 28 7.87 4.30 0.21
C LEU A 28 8.08 4.69 1.68
N TYR A 29 7.04 5.17 2.36
CA TYR A 29 7.16 5.49 3.78
C TYR A 29 7.10 4.25 4.66
N SER A 30 7.81 4.31 5.78
CA SER A 30 7.70 3.29 6.82
C SER A 30 6.30 3.27 7.44
N VAL A 31 5.91 2.15 8.04
CA VAL A 31 4.65 2.03 8.81
C VAL A 31 4.51 3.16 9.83
N SER A 32 5.58 3.45 10.58
CA SER A 32 5.56 4.53 11.58
C SER A 32 5.27 5.90 10.96
N ASN A 33 5.83 6.18 9.78
CA ASN A 33 5.55 7.44 9.09
C ASN A 33 4.14 7.49 8.51
N ALA A 34 3.65 6.39 7.94
CA ALA A 34 2.27 6.32 7.46
C ALA A 34 1.26 6.53 8.61
N ILE A 35 1.54 5.98 9.79
CA ILE A 35 0.75 6.19 11.01
C ILE A 35 0.81 7.66 11.47
N LEU A 36 2.00 8.26 11.48
CA LEU A 36 2.15 9.68 11.83
C LEU A 36 1.37 10.59 10.88
N ILE A 37 1.40 10.28 9.58
CA ILE A 37 0.64 11.03 8.57
C ILE A 37 -0.85 10.82 8.78
N ALA A 38 -1.31 9.58 8.99
CA ALA A 38 -2.72 9.26 9.21
C ALA A 38 -3.28 9.98 10.45
N ALA A 39 -2.47 10.09 11.51
CA ALA A 39 -2.87 10.79 12.74
C ALA A 39 -2.92 12.32 12.60
N GLN A 40 -2.14 12.91 11.69
CA GLN A 40 -1.99 14.36 11.58
C GLN A 40 -2.69 14.95 10.35
N CYS A 41 -2.70 14.22 9.24
CA CYS A 41 -3.28 14.66 7.97
C CYS A 41 -3.65 13.44 7.11
N PRO A 42 -4.74 12.72 7.43
CA PRO A 42 -5.12 11.47 6.75
C PRO A 42 -5.37 11.66 5.25
N GLU A 43 -5.73 12.87 4.82
CA GLU A 43 -5.98 13.21 3.41
C GLU A 43 -4.73 13.69 2.65
N ALA A 44 -3.56 13.65 3.27
CA ALA A 44 -2.32 14.06 2.62
C ALA A 44 -2.08 13.28 1.31
N THR A 45 -1.62 13.98 0.28
CA THR A 45 -1.38 13.40 -1.05
C THR A 45 0.03 13.60 -1.57
N LYS A 46 0.69 14.70 -1.17
CA LYS A 46 2.06 15.01 -1.59
C LYS A 46 2.77 15.80 -0.52
N LEU A 47 3.78 15.22 0.09
CA LEU A 47 4.54 15.80 1.18
C LEU A 47 5.91 16.29 0.71
N ALA A 48 6.29 17.48 1.18
CA ALA A 48 7.66 17.98 1.11
C ALA A 48 7.94 18.92 2.28
N ASP A 49 9.20 19.12 2.63
CA ASP A 49 9.59 20.14 3.59
C ASP A 49 9.43 21.54 3.02
N PHE A 50 9.55 22.54 3.88
CA PHE A 50 9.37 23.95 3.52
C PHE A 50 10.32 24.40 2.40
N ASP A 51 11.58 24.00 2.50
CA ASP A 51 12.62 24.42 1.53
C ASP A 51 12.43 23.73 0.18
N SER A 52 12.05 22.48 0.16
CA SER A 52 11.73 21.73 -1.06
C SER A 52 10.51 22.33 -1.78
N TRP A 53 9.45 22.72 -1.04
CA TRP A 53 8.32 23.43 -1.62
C TRP A 53 8.75 24.77 -2.22
N LYS A 54 9.52 25.55 -1.47
CA LYS A 54 10.03 26.85 -1.93
C LYS A 54 10.92 26.72 -3.18
N ALA A 55 11.81 25.72 -3.21
CA ALA A 55 12.66 25.45 -4.37
C ALA A 55 11.85 25.07 -5.63
N SER A 56 10.67 24.46 -5.43
CA SER A 56 9.73 24.14 -6.51
C SER A 56 8.81 25.32 -6.89
N GLY A 57 9.03 26.53 -6.35
CA GLY A 57 8.19 27.70 -6.59
C GLY A 57 6.81 27.63 -5.89
N VAL A 58 6.63 26.70 -4.95
CA VAL A 58 5.40 26.50 -4.21
C VAL A 58 5.57 26.98 -2.77
N TYR A 59 4.63 27.76 -2.29
CA TYR A 59 4.74 28.38 -0.97
C TYR A 59 3.72 27.81 0.01
N VAL A 60 4.20 27.36 1.16
CA VAL A 60 3.35 26.92 2.28
C VAL A 60 2.55 28.12 2.81
N ARG A 61 1.29 27.90 3.14
CA ARG A 61 0.42 28.94 3.70
C ARG A 61 0.90 29.34 5.09
N HIS A 62 0.80 30.63 5.38
CA HIS A 62 1.09 31.11 6.73
C HIS A 62 0.15 30.48 7.75
N GLY A 63 0.70 30.03 8.89
CA GLY A 63 -0.08 29.37 9.93
C GLY A 63 -0.44 27.89 9.65
N ALA A 64 0.09 27.28 8.59
CA ALA A 64 -0.10 25.85 8.36
C ALA A 64 0.66 25.02 9.40
N ASP A 65 -0.03 24.06 10.00
CA ASP A 65 0.57 23.13 10.96
C ASP A 65 1.43 22.08 10.23
N ALA A 66 2.69 21.97 10.63
CA ALA A 66 3.60 21.01 10.02
C ALA A 66 3.26 19.58 10.42
N ILE A 67 3.28 18.67 9.45
CA ILE A 67 3.18 17.24 9.67
C ILE A 67 4.56 16.73 10.08
N THR A 68 4.62 16.02 11.20
CA THR A 68 5.85 15.46 11.75
C THR A 68 6.05 14.05 11.22
N ILE A 69 7.22 13.78 10.64
CA ILE A 69 7.66 12.44 10.22
C ILE A 69 9.03 12.12 10.82
N LEU A 70 9.45 10.87 10.72
CA LEU A 70 10.73 10.38 11.20
C LEU A 70 11.67 10.10 10.02
N GLU A 71 12.90 10.58 10.10
CA GLU A 71 13.96 10.23 9.16
C GLU A 71 15.04 9.41 9.87
N PRO A 72 15.62 8.41 9.20
CA PRO A 72 16.78 7.70 9.75
C PRO A 72 17.91 8.70 10.05
N GLY A 73 18.42 8.62 11.26
CA GLY A 73 19.56 9.39 11.71
C GLY A 73 20.85 8.55 11.71
N LYS A 74 21.69 8.75 12.72
CA LYS A 74 22.94 8.01 12.83
C LYS A 74 22.71 6.61 13.38
N GLU A 75 23.50 5.66 12.91
CA GLU A 75 23.63 4.36 13.52
C GLU A 75 24.36 4.49 14.86
N TYR A 76 23.97 3.68 15.82
CA TYR A 76 24.62 3.58 17.12
C TYR A 76 24.65 2.12 17.59
N GLN A 77 25.67 1.79 18.38
CA GLN A 77 25.78 0.46 18.99
C GLN A 77 25.00 0.43 20.30
N ARG A 78 24.15 -0.58 20.47
CA ARG A 78 23.44 -0.83 21.73
C ARG A 78 24.32 -1.57 22.71
N ASP A 79 23.91 -1.60 23.96
CA ASP A 79 24.66 -2.29 25.05
C ASP A 79 24.76 -3.81 24.79
N ASP A 80 23.83 -4.39 24.04
CA ASP A 80 23.83 -5.79 23.63
C ASP A 80 24.70 -6.08 22.39
N GLY A 81 25.40 -5.08 21.87
CA GLY A 81 26.26 -5.16 20.68
C GLY A 81 25.52 -5.05 19.35
N SER A 82 24.19 -4.97 19.34
CA SER A 82 23.39 -4.77 18.10
C SER A 82 23.49 -3.32 17.62
N VAL A 83 23.31 -3.13 16.29
CA VAL A 83 23.25 -1.80 15.70
C VAL A 83 21.82 -1.28 15.76
N GLY A 84 21.66 -0.08 16.31
CA GLY A 84 20.43 0.69 16.30
C GLY A 84 20.54 1.87 15.32
N VAL A 85 19.42 2.36 14.85
CA VAL A 85 19.32 3.59 14.06
C VAL A 85 18.56 4.61 14.89
N SER A 86 19.16 5.80 15.09
CA SER A 86 18.44 6.92 15.68
C SER A 86 17.46 7.50 14.65
N TYR A 87 16.44 8.22 15.13
CA TYR A 87 15.50 8.88 14.25
C TYR A 87 15.46 10.37 14.54
N ASN A 88 15.55 11.17 13.49
CA ASN A 88 15.38 12.62 13.55
C ASN A 88 13.95 12.99 13.20
N VAL A 89 13.45 13.99 13.86
CA VAL A 89 12.14 14.57 13.54
C VAL A 89 12.29 15.50 12.35
N ARG A 90 11.47 15.28 11.30
CA ARG A 90 11.37 16.18 10.15
C ARG A 90 9.97 16.75 10.05
N LYS A 91 9.89 18.03 9.76
CA LYS A 91 8.63 18.73 9.50
C LYS A 91 8.39 18.81 8.00
N VAL A 92 7.23 18.33 7.57
CA VAL A 92 6.78 18.38 6.17
C VAL A 92 5.40 18.99 6.08
N PHE A 93 5.01 19.41 4.88
CA PHE A 93 3.70 20.00 4.60
C PHE A 93 3.10 19.27 3.40
N ASP A 94 1.81 19.02 3.46
CA ASP A 94 1.09 18.52 2.31
C ASP A 94 0.81 19.64 1.29
N ILE A 95 0.66 19.25 0.02
CA ILE A 95 0.33 20.19 -1.05
C ILE A 95 -0.97 20.97 -0.75
N SER A 96 -1.93 20.37 -0.05
CA SER A 96 -3.16 21.04 0.39
C SER A 96 -2.91 22.21 1.33
N GLN A 97 -1.77 22.25 2.00
CA GLN A 97 -1.35 23.32 2.91
C GLN A 97 -0.56 24.43 2.19
N THR A 98 -0.43 24.33 0.87
CA THR A 98 0.31 25.31 0.05
C THR A 98 -0.63 26.21 -0.74
N ARG A 99 -0.05 27.26 -1.37
CA ARG A 99 -0.80 28.14 -2.28
C ARG A 99 -1.08 27.50 -3.66
N ALA A 100 -0.43 26.37 -3.97
CA ALA A 100 -0.67 25.59 -5.17
C ALA A 100 -1.76 24.51 -5.00
N ALA A 101 -2.42 24.45 -3.85
CA ALA A 101 -3.48 23.52 -3.54
C ALA A 101 -4.70 23.71 -4.44
N GLN A 102 -4.65 23.24 -5.68
CA GLN A 102 -5.84 23.50 -6.50
C GLN A 102 -6.24 22.49 -7.56
N ARG A 103 -5.49 21.43 -7.77
CA ARG A 103 -6.01 20.31 -8.58
C ARG A 103 -5.39 19.01 -8.10
N PRO A 104 -6.19 18.02 -7.67
CA PRO A 104 -5.71 16.66 -7.63
C PRO A 104 -5.16 16.35 -9.02
N ALA A 105 -3.92 15.84 -9.09
CA ALA A 105 -3.44 15.30 -10.35
C ALA A 105 -4.50 14.31 -10.85
N PRO A 106 -4.91 14.36 -12.13
CA PRO A 106 -5.86 13.41 -12.65
C PRO A 106 -5.31 12.01 -12.34
N ALA A 107 -6.12 11.19 -11.68
CA ALA A 107 -5.78 9.81 -11.48
C ALA A 107 -5.45 9.22 -12.85
N THR A 108 -4.27 8.63 -12.99
CA THR A 108 -3.89 7.96 -14.24
C THR A 108 -4.82 6.76 -14.37
N VAL A 109 -5.91 6.92 -15.12
CA VAL A 109 -6.81 5.81 -15.43
C VAL A 109 -6.07 4.90 -16.39
N ARG A 110 -5.58 3.78 -15.89
CA ARG A 110 -4.94 2.76 -16.71
C ARG A 110 -6.02 1.84 -17.28
N ASP A 111 -5.77 1.34 -18.48
CA ASP A 111 -6.60 0.31 -19.09
C ASP A 111 -6.68 -0.93 -18.17
N GLU A 112 -7.88 -1.47 -18.00
CA GLU A 112 -8.14 -2.60 -17.08
C GLU A 112 -7.35 -3.85 -17.46
N ARG A 113 -7.17 -4.12 -18.76
CA ARG A 113 -6.37 -5.28 -19.22
C ARG A 113 -4.91 -5.08 -18.88
N LEU A 114 -4.43 -3.84 -18.98
CA LEU A 114 -3.07 -3.50 -18.59
C LEU A 114 -2.88 -3.66 -17.09
N LEU A 115 -3.85 -3.25 -16.27
CA LEU A 115 -3.81 -3.44 -14.82
C LEU A 115 -3.75 -4.92 -14.44
N LEU A 116 -4.62 -5.75 -15.03
CA LEU A 116 -4.60 -7.20 -14.78
C LEU A 116 -3.30 -7.85 -15.24
N LYS A 117 -2.81 -7.48 -16.43
CA LYS A 117 -1.52 -7.96 -16.94
C LYS A 117 -0.37 -7.59 -16.01
N ALA A 118 -0.38 -6.35 -15.48
CA ALA A 118 0.65 -5.88 -14.57
C ALA A 118 0.59 -6.61 -13.23
N LEU A 119 -0.61 -6.85 -12.70
CA LEU A 119 -0.81 -7.57 -11.45
C LEU A 119 -0.30 -9.02 -11.53
N MET A 120 -0.48 -9.67 -12.69
CA MET A 120 -0.01 -11.03 -12.93
C MET A 120 1.48 -11.09 -13.32
N ASN A 121 2.13 -9.95 -13.53
CA ASN A 121 3.52 -9.91 -13.96
C ASN A 121 4.46 -10.37 -12.85
N ASN A 122 5.32 -11.34 -13.17
CA ASN A 122 6.29 -11.90 -12.22
C ASN A 122 5.65 -12.49 -10.94
N ALA A 123 4.39 -12.93 -11.03
CA ALA A 123 3.69 -13.53 -9.90
C ALA A 123 4.35 -14.86 -9.46
N PRO A 124 4.33 -15.20 -8.17
CA PRO A 124 4.92 -16.44 -7.66
C PRO A 124 4.08 -17.69 -7.92
N CYS A 125 3.02 -17.59 -8.70
CA CYS A 125 2.05 -18.65 -8.95
C CYS A 125 1.58 -18.66 -10.40
N ARG A 126 0.93 -19.74 -10.80
CA ARG A 126 0.24 -19.86 -12.08
C ARG A 126 -1.19 -19.35 -11.98
N PHE A 127 -1.81 -19.09 -13.12
CA PHE A 127 -3.21 -18.66 -13.21
C PHE A 127 -3.98 -19.64 -14.11
N ALA A 128 -5.19 -19.98 -13.69
CA ALA A 128 -6.11 -20.81 -14.45
C ALA A 128 -7.54 -20.33 -14.30
N ILE A 129 -8.35 -20.55 -15.32
CA ILE A 129 -9.80 -20.33 -15.25
C ILE A 129 -10.44 -21.61 -14.74
N SER A 130 -11.35 -21.52 -13.77
CA SER A 130 -12.12 -22.66 -13.27
C SER A 130 -13.55 -22.24 -12.97
N ASN A 131 -14.49 -23.10 -13.36
CA ASN A 131 -15.90 -22.99 -13.00
C ASN A 131 -16.28 -23.94 -11.86
N GLU A 132 -15.32 -24.67 -11.29
CA GLU A 132 -15.51 -25.63 -10.19
C GLU A 132 -15.35 -24.98 -8.82
N LEU A 133 -15.03 -23.67 -8.76
CA LEU A 133 -14.98 -22.93 -7.51
C LEU A 133 -16.37 -22.87 -6.84
N PRO A 134 -16.45 -22.92 -5.50
CA PRO A 134 -17.72 -22.72 -4.76
C PRO A 134 -18.40 -21.42 -5.22
N GLU A 135 -19.73 -21.37 -5.27
CA GLU A 135 -20.50 -20.22 -5.80
C GLU A 135 -20.12 -18.88 -5.15
N SER A 136 -19.77 -18.90 -3.86
CA SER A 136 -19.36 -17.71 -3.11
C SER A 136 -17.91 -17.27 -3.38
N VAL A 137 -17.11 -18.05 -4.12
CA VAL A 137 -15.68 -17.81 -4.34
C VAL A 137 -15.43 -17.45 -5.80
N ASN A 138 -14.92 -16.26 -6.03
CA ASN A 138 -14.60 -15.76 -7.36
C ASN A 138 -13.16 -16.04 -7.79
N VAL A 139 -12.23 -15.98 -6.84
CA VAL A 139 -10.79 -16.23 -7.03
C VAL A 139 -10.28 -16.99 -5.82
N ALA A 140 -9.41 -17.99 -6.02
CA ALA A 140 -8.83 -18.77 -4.95
C ALA A 140 -7.39 -19.21 -5.28
N TYR A 141 -6.48 -19.07 -4.33
CA TYR A 141 -5.13 -19.61 -4.38
C TYR A 141 -5.08 -21.02 -3.79
N HIS A 142 -4.49 -21.94 -4.52
CA HIS A 142 -4.24 -23.32 -4.08
C HIS A 142 -2.74 -23.52 -3.83
N PRO A 143 -2.31 -23.53 -2.55
CA PRO A 143 -0.89 -23.60 -2.19
C PRO A 143 -0.17 -24.84 -2.76
N GLN A 144 -0.80 -26.03 -2.70
CA GLN A 144 -0.21 -27.29 -3.16
C GLN A 144 0.07 -27.29 -4.68
N GLU A 145 -0.71 -26.52 -5.45
CA GLU A 145 -0.59 -26.43 -6.89
C GLU A 145 0.14 -25.17 -7.34
N HIS A 146 0.44 -24.27 -6.41
CA HIS A 146 0.96 -22.91 -6.69
C HIS A 146 0.16 -22.23 -7.81
N THR A 147 -1.18 -22.31 -7.73
CA THR A 147 -2.07 -21.84 -8.79
C THR A 147 -3.21 -21.01 -8.20
N VAL A 148 -3.46 -19.85 -8.81
CA VAL A 148 -4.65 -19.04 -8.55
C VAL A 148 -5.70 -19.36 -9.61
N TYR A 149 -6.86 -19.81 -9.17
CA TYR A 149 -8.03 -20.08 -10.00
C TYR A 149 -8.96 -18.88 -10.00
N VAL A 150 -9.46 -18.53 -11.18
CA VAL A 150 -10.36 -17.40 -11.40
C VAL A 150 -11.65 -17.92 -12.05
N ARG A 151 -12.80 -17.54 -11.52
CA ARG A 151 -14.10 -17.85 -12.12
C ARG A 151 -14.28 -17.08 -13.42
N GLN A 152 -14.85 -17.73 -14.43
CA GLN A 152 -15.16 -17.11 -15.72
C GLN A 152 -16.32 -16.11 -15.59
N GLY A 153 -16.30 -15.05 -16.41
CA GLY A 153 -17.43 -14.12 -16.57
C GLY A 153 -17.48 -12.96 -15.57
N LEU A 154 -16.43 -12.78 -14.76
CA LEU A 154 -16.31 -11.66 -13.84
C LEU A 154 -15.87 -10.37 -14.56
N ASP A 155 -16.25 -9.22 -14.01
CA ASP A 155 -15.73 -7.92 -14.42
C ASP A 155 -14.27 -7.72 -13.96
N ALA A 156 -13.56 -6.81 -14.62
CA ALA A 156 -12.14 -6.59 -14.39
C ALA A 156 -11.82 -6.11 -12.97
N SER A 157 -12.67 -5.30 -12.36
CA SER A 157 -12.49 -4.80 -10.99
C SER A 157 -12.62 -5.92 -9.98
N THR A 158 -13.60 -6.82 -10.16
CA THR A 158 -13.78 -8.02 -9.32
C THR A 158 -12.60 -8.97 -9.46
N ILE A 159 -12.11 -9.20 -10.70
CA ILE A 159 -10.92 -10.01 -10.94
C ILE A 159 -9.70 -9.36 -10.27
N PHE A 160 -9.50 -8.05 -10.43
CA PHE A 160 -8.34 -7.37 -9.85
C PHE A 160 -8.32 -7.51 -8.32
N ARG A 161 -9.45 -7.25 -7.65
CA ARG A 161 -9.58 -7.38 -6.19
C ARG A 161 -9.26 -8.79 -5.71
N GLY A 162 -9.87 -9.79 -6.33
CA GLY A 162 -9.66 -11.18 -5.98
C GLY A 162 -8.23 -11.63 -6.24
N LEU A 163 -7.67 -11.32 -7.42
CA LEU A 163 -6.28 -11.63 -7.75
C LEU A 163 -5.30 -10.94 -6.80
N ALA A 164 -5.50 -9.67 -6.46
CA ALA A 164 -4.62 -8.94 -5.54
C ALA A 164 -4.60 -9.60 -4.15
N GLN A 165 -5.75 -10.09 -3.67
CA GLN A 165 -5.86 -10.80 -2.40
C GLN A 165 -5.15 -12.16 -2.46
N GLU A 166 -5.41 -12.96 -3.48
CA GLU A 166 -4.85 -14.29 -3.60
C GLU A 166 -3.35 -14.27 -3.95
N LEU A 167 -2.89 -13.26 -4.68
CA LEU A 167 -1.46 -13.01 -4.89
C LEU A 167 -0.74 -12.64 -3.59
N ALA A 168 -1.38 -11.88 -2.70
CA ALA A 168 -0.80 -11.60 -1.39
C ALA A 168 -0.58 -12.90 -0.61
N ARG A 169 -1.54 -13.84 -0.63
CA ARG A 169 -1.37 -15.17 -0.04
C ARG A 169 -0.22 -15.94 -0.68
N ALA A 170 -0.15 -15.95 -2.02
CA ALA A 170 0.92 -16.63 -2.74
C ALA A 170 2.30 -16.05 -2.45
N HIS A 171 2.42 -14.73 -2.26
CA HIS A 171 3.67 -14.08 -1.84
C HIS A 171 4.06 -14.48 -0.42
N MET A 172 3.10 -14.46 0.52
CA MET A 172 3.35 -14.86 1.91
C MET A 172 3.78 -16.33 1.99
N ASP A 173 3.12 -17.21 1.24
CA ASP A 173 3.45 -18.63 1.17
C ASP A 173 4.86 -18.86 0.62
N ARG A 174 5.18 -18.28 -0.56
CA ARG A 174 6.50 -18.38 -1.18
C ARG A 174 7.63 -17.95 -0.25
N ASP A 175 7.44 -16.84 0.44
CA ASP A 175 8.49 -16.19 1.24
C ASP A 175 8.50 -16.68 2.70
N GLY A 176 7.61 -17.61 3.06
CA GLY A 176 7.47 -18.14 4.42
C GLY A 176 7.11 -17.05 5.45
N ILE A 177 6.35 -16.05 5.03
CA ILE A 177 5.99 -14.91 5.89
C ILE A 177 4.88 -15.34 6.85
N ALA A 178 5.20 -15.35 8.14
CA ALA A 178 4.23 -15.56 9.19
C ALA A 178 3.60 -14.24 9.61
N CYS A 179 2.28 -14.22 9.74
CA CYS A 179 1.51 -13.12 10.32
C CYS A 179 0.32 -13.71 11.10
N ASP A 180 -0.24 -12.92 11.99
CA ASP A 180 -1.29 -13.39 12.90
C ASP A 180 -2.60 -13.73 12.17
N SER A 181 -2.96 -12.91 11.18
CA SER A 181 -4.18 -13.09 10.39
C SER A 181 -3.89 -13.01 8.89
N PRO A 182 -3.46 -14.13 8.25
CA PRO A 182 -3.11 -14.14 6.83
C PRO A 182 -4.23 -13.66 5.91
N ASP A 183 -5.48 -14.02 6.23
CA ASP A 183 -6.65 -13.65 5.45
C ASP A 183 -6.91 -12.15 5.49
N PHE A 184 -6.83 -11.56 6.68
CA PHE A 184 -7.00 -10.13 6.86
C PHE A 184 -5.82 -9.33 6.28
N THR A 185 -4.60 -9.86 6.37
CA THR A 185 -3.42 -9.30 5.72
C THR A 185 -3.60 -9.27 4.21
N ALA A 186 -4.00 -10.38 3.60
CA ALA A 186 -4.25 -10.45 2.16
C ALA A 186 -5.38 -9.51 1.71
N TYR A 187 -6.47 -9.42 2.48
CA TYR A 187 -7.57 -8.49 2.25
C TYR A 187 -7.10 -7.03 2.30
N SER A 188 -6.29 -6.67 3.30
CA SER A 188 -5.72 -5.32 3.45
C SER A 188 -4.75 -4.98 2.32
N VAL A 189 -3.93 -5.93 1.87
CA VAL A 189 -3.06 -5.77 0.69
C VAL A 189 -3.88 -5.50 -0.57
N SER A 190 -4.94 -6.28 -0.80
CA SER A 190 -5.86 -6.06 -1.93
C SER A 190 -6.46 -4.66 -1.91
N TYR A 191 -6.93 -4.20 -0.74
CA TYR A 191 -7.44 -2.84 -0.57
C TYR A 191 -6.40 -1.78 -0.97
N MET A 192 -5.17 -1.87 -0.45
CA MET A 192 -4.11 -0.93 -0.77
C MET A 192 -3.76 -0.93 -2.26
N LEU A 193 -3.70 -2.08 -2.91
CA LEU A 193 -3.43 -2.20 -4.34
C LEU A 193 -4.56 -1.60 -5.18
N CYS A 194 -5.82 -1.80 -4.79
CA CYS A 194 -6.98 -1.17 -5.44
C CYS A 194 -6.91 0.35 -5.33
N LYS A 195 -6.73 0.90 -4.13
CA LYS A 195 -6.57 2.35 -3.90
C LYS A 195 -5.46 2.95 -4.75
N ARG A 196 -4.31 2.29 -4.80
CA ARG A 196 -3.11 2.75 -5.54
C ARG A 196 -3.33 2.78 -7.05
N ASN A 197 -4.12 1.86 -7.57
CA ASN A 197 -4.34 1.71 -9.02
C ASN A 197 -5.67 2.29 -9.51
N GLY A 198 -6.45 2.95 -8.64
CA GLY A 198 -7.74 3.54 -8.99
C GLY A 198 -8.85 2.51 -9.26
N VAL A 199 -8.68 1.29 -8.76
CA VAL A 199 -9.73 0.26 -8.81
C VAL A 199 -10.72 0.51 -7.67
N SER A 200 -12.01 0.30 -7.92
CA SER A 200 -13.06 0.49 -6.92
C SER A 200 -12.78 -0.31 -5.65
N VAL A 201 -12.88 0.36 -4.51
CA VAL A 201 -12.80 -0.24 -3.16
C VAL A 201 -14.17 -0.45 -2.53
N GLU A 202 -15.22 -0.30 -3.30
CA GLU A 202 -16.58 -0.60 -2.85
C GLU A 202 -16.69 -2.05 -2.40
N GLY A 203 -17.32 -2.28 -1.24
CA GLY A 203 -17.44 -3.61 -0.64
C GLY A 203 -16.29 -4.00 0.29
N PHE A 204 -15.20 -3.21 0.38
CA PHE A 204 -14.25 -3.38 1.48
C PHE A 204 -14.81 -2.76 2.77
N SER A 205 -14.69 -3.47 3.89
CA SER A 205 -15.05 -2.98 5.21
C SER A 205 -14.00 -3.39 6.23
N PHE A 206 -13.61 -2.45 7.06
CA PHE A 206 -12.69 -2.64 8.19
C PHE A 206 -13.39 -2.47 9.54
N GLU A 207 -14.72 -2.49 9.59
CA GLU A 207 -15.47 -2.40 10.84
C GLU A 207 -15.14 -3.52 11.83
N ARG A 208 -14.75 -4.69 11.30
CA ARG A 208 -14.32 -5.84 12.10
C ARG A 208 -12.85 -6.12 11.84
N LEU A 209 -12.03 -5.89 12.84
CA LEU A 209 -10.62 -6.27 12.87
C LEU A 209 -10.48 -7.69 13.44
N PRO A 210 -9.35 -8.39 13.18
CA PRO A 210 -9.05 -9.63 13.87
C PRO A 210 -9.09 -9.45 15.39
N GLU A 211 -9.73 -10.38 16.10
CA GLU A 211 -9.90 -10.30 17.56
C GLU A 211 -8.57 -10.21 18.31
N SER A 212 -7.53 -10.86 17.79
CA SER A 212 -6.17 -10.83 18.30
C SER A 212 -5.58 -9.43 18.36
N TYR A 213 -5.93 -8.54 17.40
CA TYR A 213 -5.36 -7.19 17.30
C TYR A 213 -5.63 -6.34 18.54
N ALA A 214 -6.79 -6.50 19.17
CA ALA A 214 -7.15 -5.78 20.38
C ALA A 214 -6.25 -6.08 21.58
N GLY A 215 -5.61 -7.26 21.58
CA GLY A 215 -4.69 -7.72 22.63
C GLY A 215 -3.21 -7.52 22.29
N MET A 216 -2.87 -7.12 21.08
CA MET A 216 -1.49 -6.91 20.65
C MET A 216 -0.91 -5.62 21.21
N ASP A 217 0.39 -5.66 21.52
CA ASP A 217 1.12 -4.44 21.79
C ASP A 217 1.41 -3.64 20.50
N ALA A 218 1.82 -2.39 20.66
CA ALA A 218 2.08 -1.51 19.53
C ALA A 218 3.22 -2.01 18.61
N ARG A 219 4.14 -2.83 19.11
CA ARG A 219 5.22 -3.42 18.32
C ARG A 219 4.69 -4.53 17.42
N ALA A 220 3.87 -5.42 17.97
CA ALA A 220 3.25 -6.51 17.24
C ALA A 220 2.31 -5.98 16.15
N LEU A 221 1.45 -5.01 16.45
CA LEU A 221 0.57 -4.36 15.46
C LEU A 221 1.35 -3.68 14.33
N ARG A 222 2.47 -3.01 14.65
CA ARG A 222 3.35 -2.45 13.60
C ARG A 222 4.01 -3.53 12.76
N ALA A 223 4.33 -4.68 13.33
CA ALA A 223 4.88 -5.80 12.55
C ALA A 223 3.85 -6.34 11.56
N GLU A 224 2.59 -6.55 11.99
CA GLU A 224 1.49 -6.94 11.10
C GLU A 224 1.28 -5.92 9.96
N ALA A 225 1.21 -4.62 10.29
CA ALA A 225 1.14 -3.54 9.31
C ALA A 225 2.36 -3.52 8.36
N GLY A 226 3.54 -3.91 8.87
CA GLY A 226 4.77 -4.09 8.11
C GLY A 226 4.64 -5.16 7.04
N VAL A 227 4.11 -6.32 7.40
CA VAL A 227 3.85 -7.41 6.44
C VAL A 227 2.93 -6.93 5.32
N MET A 228 1.82 -6.25 5.66
CA MET A 228 0.89 -5.71 4.66
C MET A 228 1.59 -4.74 3.69
N ARG A 229 2.39 -3.80 4.22
CA ARG A 229 3.16 -2.85 3.43
C ARG A 229 4.14 -3.55 2.49
N ASP A 230 4.90 -4.51 3.00
CA ASP A 230 5.99 -5.16 2.26
C ASP A 230 5.45 -6.05 1.14
N VAL A 231 4.38 -6.81 1.41
CA VAL A 231 3.70 -7.62 0.39
C VAL A 231 3.08 -6.72 -0.69
N ALA A 232 2.35 -5.67 -0.31
CA ALA A 232 1.79 -4.71 -1.27
C ALA A 232 2.89 -4.00 -2.08
N GLY A 233 4.01 -3.67 -1.44
CA GLY A 233 5.19 -3.08 -2.07
C GLY A 233 5.83 -4.00 -3.10
N SER A 234 6.00 -5.29 -2.79
CA SER A 234 6.55 -6.30 -3.69
C SER A 234 5.68 -6.44 -4.95
N ILE A 235 4.38 -6.62 -4.80
CA ILE A 235 3.44 -6.71 -5.92
C ILE A 235 3.46 -5.44 -6.76
N SER A 236 3.44 -4.27 -6.12
CA SER A 236 3.48 -2.98 -6.82
C SER A 236 4.78 -2.77 -7.58
N ALA A 237 5.92 -3.23 -7.07
CA ALA A 237 7.20 -3.14 -7.76
C ALA A 237 7.18 -3.95 -9.07
N ASP A 238 6.58 -5.14 -9.07
CA ASP A 238 6.41 -5.96 -10.26
C ASP A 238 5.47 -5.29 -11.28
N MET A 239 4.36 -4.74 -10.82
CA MET A 239 3.44 -3.96 -11.66
C MET A 239 4.13 -2.76 -12.31
N ASN A 240 4.89 -2.00 -11.53
CA ASN A 240 5.58 -0.80 -12.00
C ASN A 240 6.68 -1.12 -13.02
N ARG A 241 7.35 -2.27 -12.91
CA ARG A 241 8.31 -2.73 -13.94
C ARG A 241 7.63 -2.91 -15.29
N LEU A 242 6.44 -3.50 -15.32
CA LEU A 242 5.68 -3.67 -16.56
C LEU A 242 5.20 -2.32 -17.12
N PHE A 243 4.69 -1.43 -16.30
CA PHE A 243 4.26 -0.10 -16.73
C PHE A 243 5.42 0.68 -17.35
N ALA A 244 6.58 0.72 -16.69
CA ALA A 244 7.77 1.39 -17.20
C ALA A 244 8.26 0.81 -18.54
N ALA A 245 8.22 -0.51 -18.69
CA ALA A 245 8.58 -1.18 -19.94
C ALA A 245 7.64 -0.79 -21.10
N GLN A 246 6.34 -0.68 -20.83
CA GLN A 246 5.35 -0.27 -21.84
C GLN A 246 5.50 1.21 -22.22
N GLU A 247 5.69 2.09 -21.24
CA GLU A 247 5.92 3.53 -21.53
C GLU A 247 7.16 3.73 -22.37
N LYS A 248 8.24 3.00 -22.10
CA LYS A 248 9.47 3.03 -22.92
C LYS A 248 9.21 2.53 -24.34
N ALA A 249 8.46 1.43 -24.49
CA ALA A 249 8.12 0.88 -25.80
C ALA A 249 7.25 1.85 -26.62
N GLN A 250 6.29 2.53 -25.99
CA GLN A 250 5.47 3.55 -26.65
C GLN A 250 6.30 4.74 -27.11
N LYS A 251 7.15 5.30 -26.24
CA LYS A 251 8.05 6.41 -26.60
C LYS A 251 8.96 6.08 -27.78
N ASN A 252 9.48 4.83 -27.83
CA ASN A 252 10.32 4.40 -28.95
C ASN A 252 9.53 4.31 -30.27
N ARG A 253 8.27 3.86 -30.23
CA ARG A 253 7.38 3.83 -31.42
C ARG A 253 7.08 5.24 -31.92
N ASP A 254 6.75 6.16 -31.02
CA ASP A 254 6.42 7.54 -31.35
C ASP A 254 7.64 8.28 -31.94
N ASN A 255 8.85 7.97 -31.48
CA ASN A 255 10.08 8.52 -32.02
C ASN A 255 10.45 7.90 -33.39
N ALA A 256 10.12 6.64 -33.62
CA ALA A 256 10.39 5.98 -34.92
C ALA A 256 9.37 6.36 -36.01
N ALA A 257 8.22 6.94 -35.63
CA ALA A 257 7.18 7.40 -36.53
C ALA A 257 7.32 8.88 -36.93
N ARG A 258 8.30 9.61 -36.36
CA ARG A 258 8.68 10.99 -36.67
C ARG A 258 9.90 11.04 -37.59
#